data_8ca8818ae8e7c40dcad51c01e7229fad
#
_entry.id   8ca8818ae8e7c40dcad51c01e7229fad
#
_cell.length_a   1.000
_cell.length_b   1.000
_cell.length_c   1.000
_cell.angle_alpha   90.00
_cell.angle_beta   90.00
_cell.angle_gamma   90.00
#
_symmetry.space_group_name_H-M   'P 1'
#
loop_
_entity.id
_entity.type
_entity.pdbx_description
1 polymer ?
#
loop_
_entity_poly.entity_id
_entity_poly.type
_entity_poly.pdbx_seq_one_letter_code
_entity_poly.pdbx_strand_id
1 'polypeptide(L)'
;MISIAIVEDEEMYAKQLQQFLHQYEEENKEMFDITVYSDGDQIVNKYKSQYDIILMDVEMKFMDGMSAAEEIRKVDTEVVIIFITNMAQYAIRGYAVDALDYVLKPVSYFAFSQRLNRAIERMKKREAKVIMVNIKGGMVRINIANIYYIESQGHTLILHTILGDYETTGKMKEMDEKLSRMNFCRGNK
;
A
#
# COMPACT_ATOMS: atom_id res chain seq x y z
N MET A 1 -2.17 -10.31 7.40
CA MET A 1 -3.57 -9.96 7.07
C MET A 1 -3.50 -8.67 6.29
N ILE A 2 -4.11 -8.61 5.12
CA ILE A 2 -4.06 -7.46 4.19
C ILE A 2 -5.37 -6.70 4.34
N SER A 3 -5.31 -5.39 4.59
CA SER A 3 -6.50 -4.54 4.76
C SER A 3 -6.96 -3.98 3.43
N ILE A 4 -8.19 -4.31 3.03
CA ILE A 4 -8.76 -3.94 1.73
C ILE A 4 -10.02 -3.12 1.92
N ALA A 5 -10.10 -1.95 1.27
CA ALA A 5 -11.33 -1.20 1.14
C ALA A 5 -11.99 -1.47 -0.22
N ILE A 6 -13.31 -1.66 -0.21
CA ILE A 6 -14.16 -1.64 -1.40
C ILE A 6 -14.98 -0.36 -1.32
N VAL A 7 -14.93 0.47 -2.37
CA VAL A 7 -15.71 1.72 -2.47
C VAL A 7 -16.59 1.62 -3.71
N GLU A 8 -17.86 1.32 -3.51
CA GLU A 8 -18.80 0.94 -4.55
C GLU A 8 -20.22 1.23 -4.09
N ASP A 9 -20.98 2.03 -4.83
CA ASP A 9 -22.36 2.40 -4.48
C ASP A 9 -23.40 1.37 -4.94
N GLU A 10 -23.06 0.51 -5.91
CA GLU A 10 -23.92 -0.60 -6.32
C GLU A 10 -23.69 -1.83 -5.42
N GLU A 11 -24.64 -2.09 -4.52
CA GLU A 11 -24.57 -3.21 -3.56
C GLU A 11 -24.28 -4.57 -4.21
N MET A 12 -24.79 -4.80 -5.41
CA MET A 12 -24.58 -6.05 -6.16
C MET A 12 -23.11 -6.22 -6.55
N TYR A 13 -22.46 -5.15 -7.04
CA TYR A 13 -21.04 -5.17 -7.40
C TYR A 13 -20.16 -5.25 -6.15
N ALA A 14 -20.51 -4.53 -5.09
CA ALA A 14 -19.78 -4.63 -3.82
C ALA A 14 -19.79 -6.07 -3.29
N LYS A 15 -20.92 -6.76 -3.32
CA LYS A 15 -21.04 -8.19 -2.95
C LYS A 15 -20.23 -9.10 -3.87
N GLN A 16 -20.23 -8.83 -5.17
CA GLN A 16 -19.44 -9.61 -6.13
C GLN A 16 -17.95 -9.49 -5.85
N LEU A 17 -17.45 -8.28 -5.58
CA LEU A 17 -16.05 -8.06 -5.23
C LEU A 17 -15.67 -8.75 -3.92
N GLN A 18 -16.55 -8.72 -2.90
CA GLN A 18 -16.35 -9.48 -1.66
C GLN A 18 -16.26 -10.99 -1.93
N GLN A 19 -17.13 -11.54 -2.77
CA GLN A 19 -17.07 -12.96 -3.15
C GLN A 19 -15.76 -13.30 -3.86
N PHE A 20 -15.28 -12.44 -4.76
CA PHE A 20 -14.01 -12.64 -5.44
C PHE A 20 -12.83 -12.60 -4.47
N LEU A 21 -12.86 -11.70 -3.48
CA LEU A 21 -11.83 -11.65 -2.44
C LEU A 21 -11.84 -12.93 -1.59
N HIS A 22 -12.99 -13.41 -1.15
CA HIS A 22 -13.11 -14.66 -0.38
C HIS A 22 -12.66 -15.89 -1.19
N GLN A 23 -13.02 -15.95 -2.47
CA GLN A 23 -12.52 -17.02 -3.34
C GLN A 23 -11.00 -16.97 -3.47
N TYR A 24 -10.43 -15.77 -3.57
CA TYR A 24 -8.98 -15.59 -3.65
C TYR A 24 -8.27 -16.00 -2.34
N GLU A 25 -8.85 -15.69 -1.16
CA GLU A 25 -8.35 -16.14 0.14
C GLU A 25 -8.21 -17.68 0.21
N GLU A 26 -9.26 -18.39 -0.21
CA GLU A 26 -9.30 -19.86 -0.23
C GLU A 26 -8.23 -20.45 -1.16
N GLU A 27 -8.09 -19.89 -2.37
CA GLU A 27 -7.15 -20.38 -3.39
C GLU A 27 -5.68 -20.12 -3.03
N ASN A 28 -5.39 -18.97 -2.39
CA ASN A 28 -4.01 -18.49 -2.18
C ASN A 28 -3.55 -18.54 -0.72
N LYS A 29 -4.40 -18.97 0.22
CA LYS A 29 -4.13 -18.99 1.67
C LYS A 29 -3.73 -17.61 2.22
N GLU A 30 -4.27 -16.56 1.63
CA GLU A 30 -4.15 -15.19 2.14
C GLU A 30 -5.30 -14.90 3.12
N MET A 31 -5.21 -13.82 3.89
CA MET A 31 -6.28 -13.38 4.79
C MET A 31 -6.48 -11.88 4.59
N PHE A 32 -7.72 -11.47 4.36
CA PHE A 32 -8.10 -10.08 4.15
C PHE A 32 -8.97 -9.55 5.29
N ASP A 33 -8.77 -8.28 5.61
CA ASP A 33 -9.68 -7.47 6.41
C ASP A 33 -10.40 -6.53 5.46
N ILE A 34 -11.70 -6.81 5.21
CA ILE A 34 -12.46 -6.15 4.14
C ILE A 34 -13.44 -5.15 4.75
N THR A 35 -13.30 -3.88 4.38
CA THR A 35 -14.25 -2.81 4.70
C THR A 35 -14.93 -2.32 3.44
N VAL A 36 -16.26 -2.13 3.49
CA VAL A 36 -17.05 -1.64 2.35
C VAL A 36 -17.58 -0.24 2.63
N TYR A 37 -17.43 0.64 1.65
CA TYR A 37 -17.98 1.99 1.60
C TYR A 37 -18.89 2.11 0.39
N SER A 38 -19.99 2.83 0.53
CA SER A 38 -20.95 3.06 -0.56
C SER A 38 -20.73 4.39 -1.28
N ASP A 39 -19.70 5.15 -0.94
CA ASP A 39 -19.37 6.41 -1.61
C ASP A 39 -17.96 6.89 -1.26
N GLY A 40 -17.37 7.73 -2.13
CA GLY A 40 -16.02 8.26 -1.96
C GLY A 40 -15.85 9.15 -0.74
N ASP A 41 -16.87 9.91 -0.36
CA ASP A 41 -16.84 10.77 0.83
C ASP A 41 -16.68 9.97 2.13
N GLN A 42 -17.27 8.78 2.18
CA GLN A 42 -17.22 7.93 3.37
C GLN A 42 -15.81 7.42 3.67
N ILE A 43 -15.06 6.99 2.64
CA ILE A 43 -13.69 6.55 2.83
C ILE A 43 -12.78 7.73 3.15
N VAL A 44 -12.91 8.86 2.45
CA VAL A 44 -12.07 10.04 2.67
C VAL A 44 -12.21 10.57 4.09
N ASN A 45 -13.44 10.73 4.59
CA ASN A 45 -13.70 11.24 5.94
C ASN A 45 -13.14 10.35 7.06
N LYS A 46 -12.94 9.07 6.81
CA LYS A 46 -12.44 8.08 7.78
C LYS A 46 -11.01 7.62 7.51
N TYR A 47 -10.35 8.17 6.49
CA TYR A 47 -9.06 7.70 6.05
C TYR A 47 -7.93 8.06 7.02
N LYS A 48 -7.14 7.05 7.40
CA LYS A 48 -5.98 7.17 8.31
C LYS A 48 -4.80 6.30 7.84
N SER A 49 -4.66 6.09 6.52
CA SER A 49 -3.65 5.20 5.92
C SER A 49 -3.72 3.76 6.47
N GLN A 50 -4.94 3.26 6.71
CA GLN A 50 -5.19 1.96 7.32
C GLN A 50 -5.38 0.84 6.30
N TYR A 51 -5.44 1.15 5.00
CA TYR A 51 -5.64 0.17 3.94
C TYR A 51 -4.38 -0.06 3.14
N ASP A 52 -4.17 -1.30 2.74
CA ASP A 52 -3.10 -1.71 1.83
C ASP A 52 -3.55 -1.59 0.37
N ILE A 53 -4.82 -1.92 0.10
CA ILE A 53 -5.42 -1.93 -1.23
C ILE A 53 -6.79 -1.28 -1.17
N ILE A 54 -7.12 -0.46 -2.16
CA ILE A 54 -8.45 0.11 -2.36
C ILE A 54 -8.96 -0.31 -3.74
N LEU A 55 -10.12 -0.99 -3.76
CA LEU A 55 -10.90 -1.26 -4.96
C LEU A 55 -11.98 -0.20 -5.05
N MET A 56 -11.97 0.63 -6.09
CA MET A 56 -12.78 1.84 -6.14
C MET A 56 -13.53 1.97 -7.46
N ASP A 57 -14.84 2.19 -7.39
CA ASP A 57 -15.57 2.69 -8.54
C ASP A 57 -15.28 4.17 -8.76
N VAL A 58 -15.41 4.63 -9.99
CA VAL A 58 -15.30 6.04 -10.35
C VAL A 58 -16.65 6.74 -10.21
N GLU A 59 -17.74 6.11 -10.67
CA GLU A 59 -19.07 6.72 -10.68
C GLU A 59 -19.80 6.44 -9.37
N MET A 60 -19.88 7.47 -8.51
CA MET A 60 -20.59 7.41 -7.24
C MET A 60 -21.37 8.72 -7.02
N LYS A 61 -22.32 8.69 -6.09
CA LYS A 61 -23.37 9.70 -5.96
C LYS A 61 -22.90 11.05 -5.42
N PHE A 62 -22.06 11.07 -4.37
CA PHE A 62 -21.65 12.29 -3.67
C PHE A 62 -20.23 12.69 -4.02
N MET A 63 -19.28 11.75 -3.94
CA MET A 63 -17.90 12.00 -4.31
C MET A 63 -17.44 10.90 -5.25
N ASP A 64 -17.07 11.27 -6.48
CA ASP A 64 -16.53 10.32 -7.46
C ASP A 64 -15.20 9.73 -7.00
N GLY A 65 -14.88 8.52 -7.51
CA GLY A 65 -13.68 7.78 -7.09
C GLY A 65 -12.37 8.48 -7.45
N MET A 66 -12.34 9.30 -8.51
CA MET A 66 -11.14 10.04 -8.88
C MET A 66 -10.85 11.13 -7.85
N SER A 67 -11.88 11.91 -7.48
CA SER A 67 -11.78 12.92 -6.43
C SER A 67 -11.42 12.31 -5.08
N ALA A 68 -12.01 11.17 -4.74
CA ALA A 68 -11.67 10.44 -3.52
C ALA A 68 -10.20 9.98 -3.52
N ALA A 69 -9.71 9.44 -4.65
CA ALA A 69 -8.31 9.03 -4.78
C ALA A 69 -7.35 10.22 -4.68
N GLU A 70 -7.68 11.38 -5.25
CA GLU A 70 -6.89 12.61 -5.13
C GLU A 70 -6.77 13.07 -3.66
N GLU A 71 -7.85 13.02 -2.89
CA GLU A 71 -7.83 13.36 -1.47
C GLU A 71 -7.01 12.34 -0.65
N ILE A 72 -7.17 11.04 -0.92
CA ILE A 72 -6.38 9.99 -0.29
C ILE A 72 -4.89 10.20 -0.58
N ARG A 73 -4.50 10.53 -1.81
CA ARG A 73 -3.10 10.74 -2.18
C ARG A 73 -2.42 11.91 -1.47
N LYS A 74 -3.17 12.89 -0.97
CA LYS A 74 -2.62 13.99 -0.16
C LYS A 74 -2.04 13.51 1.17
N VAL A 75 -2.56 12.40 1.70
CA VAL A 75 -2.16 11.84 3.01
C VAL A 75 -1.48 10.48 2.90
N ASP A 76 -1.70 9.75 1.81
CA ASP A 76 -1.15 8.41 1.57
C ASP A 76 -0.77 8.22 0.11
N THR A 77 0.51 8.37 -0.19
CA THR A 77 1.07 8.13 -1.52
C THR A 77 1.29 6.64 -1.78
N GLU A 78 1.12 5.80 -0.77
CA GLU A 78 1.59 4.43 -0.78
C GLU A 78 0.48 3.39 -1.00
N VAL A 79 -0.76 3.63 -0.57
CA VAL A 79 -1.86 2.68 -0.74
C VAL A 79 -2.05 2.30 -2.21
N VAL A 80 -2.29 1.01 -2.47
CA VAL A 80 -2.55 0.54 -3.84
C VAL A 80 -3.99 0.82 -4.22
N ILE A 81 -4.23 1.58 -5.28
CA ILE A 81 -5.58 1.86 -5.79
C ILE A 81 -5.78 1.11 -7.11
N ILE A 82 -6.89 0.38 -7.23
CA ILE A 82 -7.39 -0.24 -8.46
C ILE A 82 -8.78 0.30 -8.71
N PHE A 83 -8.98 0.94 -9.86
CA PHE A 83 -10.32 1.34 -10.28
C PHE A 83 -11.05 0.18 -10.97
N ILE A 84 -12.31 -0.03 -10.59
CA ILE A 84 -13.22 -1.04 -11.17
C ILE A 84 -14.53 -0.33 -11.50
N THR A 85 -14.76 0.01 -12.77
CA THR A 85 -15.82 0.95 -13.14
C THR A 85 -16.34 0.73 -14.57
N ASN A 86 -17.49 1.33 -14.90
CA ASN A 86 -18.00 1.42 -16.28
C ASN A 86 -17.38 2.57 -17.10
N MET A 87 -16.66 3.49 -16.46
CA MET A 87 -16.22 4.77 -17.04
C MET A 87 -14.89 4.70 -17.78
N ALA A 88 -14.87 4.13 -19.00
CA ALA A 88 -13.63 3.96 -19.79
C ALA A 88 -12.85 5.28 -20.03
N GLN A 89 -13.55 6.41 -20.15
CA GLN A 89 -12.94 7.72 -20.44
C GLN A 89 -12.04 8.26 -19.33
N TYR A 90 -12.15 7.75 -18.11
CA TYR A 90 -11.33 8.19 -16.97
C TYR A 90 -10.02 7.41 -16.81
N ALA A 91 -9.75 6.41 -17.64
CA ALA A 91 -8.54 5.59 -17.53
C ALA A 91 -7.25 6.42 -17.56
N ILE A 92 -7.20 7.48 -18.38
CA ILE A 92 -6.03 8.38 -18.45
C ILE A 92 -5.84 9.15 -17.14
N ARG A 93 -6.92 9.57 -16.47
CA ARG A 93 -6.85 10.26 -15.17
C ARG A 93 -6.35 9.38 -14.05
N GLY A 94 -6.53 8.06 -14.14
CA GLY A 94 -6.00 7.09 -13.18
C GLY A 94 -4.48 7.19 -12.99
N TYR A 95 -3.74 7.60 -14.03
CA TYR A 95 -2.29 7.85 -13.92
C TYR A 95 -1.96 9.04 -13.00
N ALA A 96 -2.80 10.07 -12.94
CA ALA A 96 -2.57 11.24 -12.10
C ALA A 96 -2.59 10.91 -10.59
N VAL A 97 -3.30 9.86 -10.21
CA VAL A 97 -3.39 9.37 -8.82
C VAL A 97 -2.52 8.14 -8.56
N ASP A 98 -1.59 7.80 -9.46
CA ASP A 98 -0.75 6.58 -9.39
C ASP A 98 -1.58 5.32 -9.08
N ALA A 99 -2.72 5.17 -9.77
CA ALA A 99 -3.48 3.93 -9.69
C ALA A 99 -2.67 2.77 -10.29
N LEU A 100 -2.71 1.61 -9.64
CA LEU A 100 -2.01 0.42 -10.14
C LEU A 100 -2.65 -0.11 -11.41
N ASP A 101 -3.99 -0.09 -11.46
CA ASP A 101 -4.74 -0.64 -12.59
C ASP A 101 -6.09 0.06 -12.74
N TYR A 102 -6.67 -0.09 -13.93
CA TYR A 102 -7.98 0.41 -14.29
C TYR A 102 -8.75 -0.68 -15.03
N VAL A 103 -9.82 -1.18 -14.45
CA VAL A 103 -10.57 -2.35 -14.92
C VAL A 103 -11.99 -1.95 -15.26
N LEU A 104 -12.44 -2.31 -16.47
CA LEU A 104 -13.81 -2.06 -16.88
C LEU A 104 -14.75 -3.17 -16.40
N LYS A 105 -15.91 -2.77 -15.88
CA LYS A 105 -17.04 -3.68 -15.60
C LYS A 105 -17.65 -4.16 -16.94
N PRO A 106 -18.18 -5.41 -17.03
CA PRO A 106 -18.17 -6.44 -16.01
C PRO A 106 -16.79 -7.11 -15.88
N VAL A 107 -16.33 -7.33 -14.66
CA VAL A 107 -15.05 -7.98 -14.41
C VAL A 107 -15.25 -9.47 -14.14
N SER A 108 -14.47 -10.33 -14.78
CA SER A 108 -14.42 -11.77 -14.46
C SER A 108 -13.51 -12.02 -13.26
N TYR A 109 -13.73 -13.10 -12.52
CA TYR A 109 -12.84 -13.48 -11.43
C TYR A 109 -11.39 -13.65 -11.89
N PHE A 110 -11.16 -14.23 -13.07
CA PHE A 110 -9.80 -14.37 -13.63
C PHE A 110 -9.12 -13.02 -13.82
N ALA A 111 -9.79 -12.04 -14.44
CA ALA A 111 -9.24 -10.71 -14.62
C ALA A 111 -8.99 -10.01 -13.28
N PHE A 112 -9.90 -10.15 -12.33
CA PHE A 112 -9.80 -9.61 -10.98
C PHE A 112 -8.59 -10.19 -10.23
N SER A 113 -8.46 -11.53 -10.18
CA SER A 113 -7.38 -12.21 -9.45
C SER A 113 -6.00 -11.84 -9.98
N GLN A 114 -5.83 -11.65 -11.28
CA GLN A 114 -4.59 -11.17 -11.89
C GLN A 114 -4.21 -9.76 -11.39
N ARG A 115 -5.18 -8.85 -11.26
CA ARG A 115 -4.93 -7.48 -10.76
C ARG A 115 -4.64 -7.49 -9.27
N LEU A 116 -5.37 -8.31 -8.51
CA LEU A 116 -5.14 -8.46 -7.08
C LEU A 116 -3.75 -9.05 -6.79
N ASN A 117 -3.30 -10.04 -7.56
CA ASN A 117 -1.93 -10.57 -7.48
C ASN A 117 -0.89 -9.45 -7.64
N ARG A 118 -1.03 -8.61 -8.67
CA ARG A 118 -0.12 -7.48 -8.90
C ARG A 118 -0.14 -6.47 -7.75
N ALA A 119 -1.33 -6.22 -7.19
CA ALA A 119 -1.49 -5.33 -6.03
C ALA A 119 -0.75 -5.87 -4.80
N ILE A 120 -0.94 -7.14 -4.49
CA ILE A 120 -0.27 -7.81 -3.37
C ILE A 120 1.24 -7.86 -3.58
N GLU A 121 1.72 -8.14 -4.79
CA GLU A 121 3.14 -8.09 -5.10
C GLU A 121 3.72 -6.68 -4.94
N ARG A 122 3.00 -5.63 -5.40
CA ARG A 122 3.43 -4.24 -5.23
C ARG A 122 3.53 -3.89 -3.74
N MET A 123 2.53 -4.27 -2.94
CA MET A 123 2.52 -4.08 -1.50
C MET A 123 3.70 -4.83 -0.83
N LYS A 124 3.88 -6.13 -1.11
CA LYS A 124 4.97 -6.93 -0.54
C LYS A 124 6.36 -6.39 -0.91
N LYS A 125 6.54 -5.93 -2.13
CA LYS A 125 7.80 -5.27 -2.57
C LYS A 125 8.08 -3.97 -1.80
N ARG A 126 7.05 -3.26 -1.36
CA ARG A 126 7.16 -2.04 -0.54
C ARG A 126 7.51 -2.36 0.90
N GLU A 127 6.86 -3.38 1.49
CA GLU A 127 7.21 -3.85 2.84
C GLU A 127 8.65 -4.34 2.90
N ALA A 128 9.15 -4.99 1.85
CA ALA A 128 10.55 -5.38 1.74
C ALA A 128 11.53 -4.19 1.69
N LYS A 129 11.04 -2.97 1.43
CA LYS A 129 11.86 -1.74 1.44
C LYS A 129 11.81 -1.00 2.78
N VAL A 130 11.25 -1.59 3.81
CA VAL A 130 11.12 -0.98 5.14
C VAL A 130 11.88 -1.80 6.17
N ILE A 131 12.61 -1.11 7.06
CA ILE A 131 13.19 -1.72 8.25
C ILE A 131 12.51 -1.20 9.51
N MET A 132 12.34 -2.10 10.48
CA MET A 132 11.92 -1.75 11.82
C MET A 132 13.15 -1.52 12.69
N VAL A 133 13.23 -0.36 13.32
CA VAL A 133 14.36 0.05 14.15
C VAL A 133 13.88 0.38 15.54
N ASN A 134 14.48 -0.26 16.55
CA ASN A 134 14.20 0.05 17.95
C ASN A 134 14.96 1.33 18.34
N ILE A 135 14.23 2.34 18.77
CA ILE A 135 14.80 3.60 19.25
C ILE A 135 14.43 3.83 20.70
N LYS A 136 15.08 4.83 21.35
CA LYS A 136 14.68 5.28 22.69
C LYS A 136 13.22 5.78 22.65
N GLY A 137 12.30 5.00 23.22
CA GLY A 137 10.87 5.35 23.25
C GLY A 137 9.95 4.52 22.37
N GLY A 138 10.47 3.53 21.64
CA GLY A 138 9.63 2.62 20.85
C GLY A 138 10.29 2.05 19.61
N MET A 139 9.47 1.68 18.64
CA MET A 139 9.89 1.13 17.37
C MET A 139 9.48 2.06 16.25
N VAL A 140 10.39 2.36 15.31
CA VAL A 140 10.14 3.20 14.15
C VAL A 140 10.27 2.39 12.88
N ARG A 141 9.33 2.61 11.97
CA ARG A 141 9.33 2.07 10.61
C ARG A 141 10.07 3.05 9.69
N ILE A 142 11.20 2.65 9.13
CA ILE A 142 12.02 3.48 8.26
C ILE A 142 12.02 2.90 6.85
N ASN A 143 11.61 3.70 5.86
CA ASN A 143 11.78 3.33 4.46
C ASN A 143 13.27 3.38 4.11
N ILE A 144 13.78 2.29 3.55
CA ILE A 144 15.19 2.14 3.19
C ILE A 144 15.63 3.19 2.18
N ALA A 145 14.73 3.60 1.28
CA ALA A 145 15.01 4.67 0.32
C ALA A 145 15.27 6.03 0.97
N ASN A 146 14.86 6.21 2.22
CA ASN A 146 15.08 7.44 2.98
C ASN A 146 16.39 7.41 3.77
N ILE A 147 17.15 6.32 3.78
CA ILE A 147 18.41 6.20 4.49
C ILE A 147 19.55 6.60 3.56
N TYR A 148 20.30 7.62 3.94
CA TYR A 148 21.50 8.05 3.24
C TYR A 148 22.67 7.12 3.53
N TYR A 149 22.95 6.89 4.82
CA TYR A 149 23.97 5.97 5.30
C TYR A 149 23.73 5.58 6.76
N ILE A 150 24.43 4.56 7.20
CA ILE A 150 24.39 4.07 8.57
C ILE A 150 25.82 4.02 9.08
N GLU A 151 26.07 4.62 10.25
CA GLU A 151 27.35 4.53 10.91
C GLU A 151 27.25 3.82 12.25
N SER A 152 28.39 3.31 12.72
CA SER A 152 28.50 2.65 14.01
C SER A 152 29.38 3.46 14.94
N GLN A 153 28.85 3.83 16.09
CA GLN A 153 29.59 4.46 17.18
C GLN A 153 29.55 3.54 18.40
N GLY A 154 30.59 2.69 18.52
CA GLY A 154 30.65 1.66 19.55
C GLY A 154 29.54 0.61 19.39
N HIS A 155 28.58 0.56 20.31
CA HIS A 155 27.42 -0.35 20.26
C HIS A 155 26.16 0.32 19.72
N THR A 156 26.23 1.57 19.30
CA THR A 156 25.12 2.32 18.74
C THR A 156 25.27 2.40 17.23
N LEU A 157 24.20 2.17 16.52
CA LEU A 157 24.06 2.46 15.10
C LEU A 157 23.26 3.74 14.93
N ILE A 158 23.74 4.64 14.09
CA ILE A 158 23.06 5.88 13.74
C ILE A 158 22.63 5.76 12.28
N LEU A 159 21.33 5.82 12.04
CA LEU A 159 20.73 5.82 10.71
C LEU A 159 20.47 7.26 10.31
N HIS A 160 21.24 7.78 9.36
CA HIS A 160 21.05 9.12 8.80
C HIS A 160 20.03 9.07 7.68
N THR A 161 18.90 9.75 7.87
CA THR A 161 17.78 9.69 6.93
C THR A 161 17.31 11.09 6.52
N ILE A 162 16.49 11.14 5.45
CA ILE A 162 15.87 12.39 5.00
C ILE A 162 14.96 13.02 6.06
N LEU A 163 14.44 12.23 7.01
CA LEU A 163 13.54 12.67 8.08
C LEU A 163 14.27 13.00 9.40
N GLY A 164 15.61 12.82 9.43
CA GLY A 164 16.44 12.99 10.60
C GLY A 164 17.19 11.71 10.98
N ASP A 165 17.90 11.78 12.09
CA ASP A 165 18.77 10.70 12.56
C ASP A 165 18.04 9.82 13.59
N TYR A 166 18.23 8.51 13.46
CA TYR A 166 17.68 7.53 14.38
C TYR A 166 18.80 6.71 15.00
N GLU A 167 18.85 6.69 16.33
CA GLU A 167 19.80 5.90 17.08
C GLU A 167 19.19 4.57 17.52
N THR A 168 19.91 3.48 17.29
CA THR A 168 19.52 2.13 17.73
C THR A 168 20.73 1.38 18.29
N THR A 169 20.48 0.50 19.26
CA THR A 169 21.52 -0.41 19.75
C THR A 169 21.56 -1.66 18.86
N GLY A 170 22.77 -2.00 18.37
CA GLY A 170 22.91 -3.16 17.50
C GLY A 170 24.33 -3.29 16.92
N LYS A 171 24.53 -4.36 16.15
CA LYS A 171 25.78 -4.60 15.46
C LYS A 171 25.63 -4.29 13.98
N MET A 172 26.64 -3.62 13.41
CA MET A 172 26.68 -3.30 11.97
C MET A 172 26.53 -4.56 11.11
N LYS A 173 27.07 -5.71 11.54
CA LYS A 173 26.94 -6.98 10.81
C LYS A 173 25.49 -7.44 10.68
N GLU A 174 24.68 -7.29 11.73
CA GLU A 174 23.25 -7.66 11.70
C GLU A 174 22.44 -6.71 10.80
N MET A 175 22.82 -5.42 10.78
CA MET A 175 22.22 -4.44 9.90
C MET A 175 22.62 -4.68 8.44
N ASP A 176 23.86 -5.02 8.17
CA ASP A 176 24.39 -5.38 6.85
C ASP A 176 23.64 -6.61 6.28
N GLU A 177 23.41 -7.65 7.09
CA GLU A 177 22.64 -8.84 6.71
C GLU A 177 21.18 -8.47 6.33
N LYS A 178 20.55 -7.55 7.06
CA LYS A 178 19.20 -7.06 6.77
C LYS A 178 19.13 -6.26 5.47
N LEU A 179 20.16 -5.49 5.17
CA LEU A 179 20.21 -4.56 4.04
C LEU A 179 20.90 -5.13 2.79
N SER A 180 21.58 -6.30 2.91
CA SER A 180 22.40 -6.92 1.83
C SER A 180 21.65 -7.18 0.52
N ARG A 181 20.31 -7.32 0.58
CA ARG A 181 19.45 -7.54 -0.59
C ARG A 181 18.84 -6.23 -1.15
N MET A 182 19.25 -5.06 -0.63
CA MET A 182 18.56 -3.78 -0.85
C MET A 182 19.48 -2.67 -1.36
N ASN A 183 20.48 -3.03 -2.16
CA ASN A 183 21.44 -2.12 -2.79
C ASN A 183 22.25 -1.22 -1.80
N PHE A 184 22.45 -1.69 -0.57
CA PHE A 184 23.38 -1.07 0.35
C PHE A 184 24.77 -1.68 0.18
N CYS A 185 25.78 -0.84 0.06
CA CYS A 185 27.18 -1.25 0.02
C CYS A 185 27.86 -0.88 1.34
N ARG A 186 28.68 -1.80 1.85
CA ARG A 186 29.52 -1.50 3.01
C ARG A 186 30.66 -0.59 2.59
N GLY A 187 30.72 0.61 3.18
CA GLY A 187 31.84 1.51 3.00
C GLY A 187 33.10 0.95 3.73
N ASN A 188 34.27 1.10 3.11
CA ASN A 188 35.54 0.87 3.81
C ASN A 188 35.78 2.01 4.81
N LYS A 189 36.37 1.65 5.96
CA LYS A 189 36.89 2.64 6.90
C LYS A 189 38.06 3.38 6.31
#